data_2a4949ce140241a91416b732c17abcbe
#
_entry.id   2a4949ce140241a91416b732c17abcbe
#
_cell.length_a   1.000
_cell.length_b   1.000
_cell.length_c   1.000
_cell.angle_alpha   90.00
_cell.angle_beta   90.00
_cell.angle_gamma   90.00
#
_symmetry.space_group_name_H-M   'P 1'
#
loop_
_entity.id
_entity.type
_entity.pdbx_description
1 polymer ?
#
loop_
_entity_poly.entity_id
_entity_poly.type
_entity_poly.pdbx_seq_one_letter_code
_entity_poly.pdbx_strand_id
1 'polypeptide(L)'
;MTKTKTKRTGISLRHTVADCPRSVYVTLGFTEEQASRMMAVRRILPIVENRREPIIDARKLWEAIGRPEGKFADWISRGAGELFRRFEKKSEVSQHVTRTKGRPRIDYLVSRDLAAQLAMMANTDEGQMVREYFLDMEEAIIRLARHQPIRANLLVQVDNELTHATRKQAGIAAKEGLVSKQSVPTVSLANEKRIKSLVCRILTGHSASEWKESVGQSIRNSLNTSDLELYSRCYDMAVSLFRAGCTKDEVIQSMLAPSFADRIKIEDYLAHATD
;
A
#
# COMPACT_ATOMS: atom_id res chain seq x y z
N MET A 1 8.33 -34.97 -8.71
CA MET A 1 8.49 -33.96 -7.63
C MET A 1 8.52 -32.57 -8.28
N THR A 2 7.40 -31.92 -8.36
CA THR A 2 7.24 -30.57 -8.92
C THR A 2 7.70 -29.54 -7.88
N LYS A 3 8.81 -28.87 -8.14
CA LYS A 3 9.28 -27.74 -7.32
C LYS A 3 8.27 -26.60 -7.45
N THR A 4 7.45 -26.41 -6.44
CA THR A 4 6.61 -25.22 -6.26
C THR A 4 7.55 -24.01 -6.19
N LYS A 5 7.58 -23.19 -7.25
CA LYS A 5 8.22 -21.88 -7.23
C LYS A 5 7.48 -21.05 -6.19
N THR A 6 8.07 -20.87 -5.01
CA THR A 6 7.64 -19.84 -4.05
C THR A 6 7.63 -18.50 -4.80
N LYS A 7 6.44 -17.94 -5.04
CA LYS A 7 6.30 -16.57 -5.52
C LYS A 7 7.08 -15.70 -4.52
N ARG A 8 8.18 -15.10 -4.97
CA ARG A 8 8.78 -13.98 -4.26
C ARG A 8 7.65 -12.95 -4.14
N THR A 9 7.17 -12.70 -2.95
CA THR A 9 6.35 -11.54 -2.61
C THR A 9 7.27 -10.33 -2.76
N GLY A 10 7.49 -9.93 -4.00
CA GLY A 10 8.12 -8.65 -4.30
C GLY A 10 7.19 -7.59 -3.76
N ILE A 11 7.69 -6.77 -2.83
CA ILE A 11 7.00 -5.56 -2.40
C ILE A 11 6.71 -4.78 -3.69
N SER A 12 5.44 -4.58 -3.98
CA SER A 12 5.06 -3.83 -5.16
C SER A 12 5.69 -2.44 -5.10
N LEU A 13 6.43 -2.06 -6.12
CA LEU A 13 7.03 -0.72 -6.23
C LEU A 13 5.95 0.36 -6.35
N ARG A 14 4.76 -0.04 -6.80
CA ARG A 14 3.61 0.85 -6.96
C ARG A 14 2.39 0.15 -6.40
N HIS A 15 1.74 0.80 -5.45
CA HIS A 15 0.40 0.44 -5.04
C HIS A 15 -0.58 1.30 -5.81
N THR A 16 -1.61 0.66 -6.34
CA THR A 16 -2.79 1.35 -6.85
C THR A 16 -3.85 1.37 -5.75
N VAL A 17 -4.84 2.22 -5.89
CA VAL A 17 -5.98 2.23 -4.96
C VAL A 17 -6.69 0.88 -4.93
N ALA A 18 -6.63 0.10 -6.03
CA ALA A 18 -7.27 -1.20 -6.13
C ALA A 18 -6.57 -2.30 -5.32
N ASP A 19 -5.24 -2.27 -5.23
CA ASP A 19 -4.43 -3.32 -4.60
C ASP A 19 -3.76 -2.87 -3.29
N CYS A 20 -4.01 -1.63 -2.87
CA CYS A 20 -3.42 -1.06 -1.67
C CYS A 20 -3.83 -1.85 -0.42
N PRO A 21 -2.89 -2.45 0.31
CA PRO A 21 -3.19 -3.18 1.54
C PRO A 21 -3.47 -2.22 2.71
N ARG A 22 -4.12 -2.72 3.77
CA ARG A 22 -4.46 -1.96 4.99
C ARG A 22 -3.24 -1.23 5.56
N SER A 23 -2.11 -1.91 5.68
CA SER A 23 -0.87 -1.35 6.24
C SER A 23 -0.36 -0.11 5.48
N VAL A 24 -0.59 -0.02 4.18
CA VAL A 24 -0.21 1.16 3.39
C VAL A 24 -1.13 2.33 3.69
N TYR A 25 -2.42 2.13 3.90
CA TYR A 25 -3.31 3.21 4.33
C TYR A 25 -2.90 3.81 5.67
N VAL A 26 -2.55 2.95 6.63
CA VAL A 26 -2.01 3.40 7.93
C VAL A 26 -0.71 4.19 7.74
N THR A 27 0.23 3.69 6.92
CA THR A 27 1.46 4.42 6.55
C THR A 27 1.16 5.79 5.92
N LEU A 28 0.07 5.91 5.17
CA LEU A 28 -0.38 7.18 4.59
C LEU A 28 -1.04 8.12 5.62
N GLY A 29 -1.14 7.72 6.89
CA GLY A 29 -1.69 8.51 7.98
C GLY A 29 -3.21 8.40 8.13
N PHE A 30 -3.84 7.33 7.63
CA PHE A 30 -5.21 6.97 7.97
C PHE A 30 -5.25 6.24 9.31
N THR A 31 -6.32 6.42 10.07
CA THR A 31 -6.54 5.64 11.29
C THR A 31 -6.81 4.16 10.95
N GLU A 32 -6.61 3.28 11.93
CA GLU A 32 -6.92 1.85 11.78
C GLU A 32 -8.38 1.60 11.44
N GLU A 33 -9.27 2.41 12.02
CA GLU A 33 -10.70 2.37 11.73
C GLU A 33 -11.00 2.75 10.28
N GLN A 34 -10.42 3.85 9.77
CA GLN A 34 -10.55 4.25 8.37
C GLN A 34 -9.99 3.20 7.42
N ALA A 35 -8.79 2.68 7.70
CA ALA A 35 -8.17 1.64 6.90
C ALA A 35 -9.02 0.36 6.88
N SER A 36 -9.59 -0.05 8.01
CA SER A 36 -10.48 -1.21 8.13
C SER A 36 -11.78 -0.99 7.35
N ARG A 37 -12.40 0.19 7.46
CA ARG A 37 -13.58 0.60 6.69
C ARG A 37 -13.31 0.52 5.19
N MET A 38 -12.18 1.07 4.71
CA MET A 38 -11.80 1.01 3.30
C MET A 38 -11.71 -0.43 2.80
N MET A 39 -11.12 -1.32 3.58
CA MET A 39 -11.01 -2.74 3.24
C MET A 39 -12.36 -3.46 3.26
N ALA A 40 -13.24 -3.12 4.20
CA ALA A 40 -14.59 -3.68 4.29
C ALA A 40 -15.44 -3.30 3.08
N VAL A 41 -15.47 -2.02 2.74
CA VAL A 41 -16.26 -1.54 1.59
C VAL A 41 -15.71 -2.06 0.26
N ARG A 42 -14.40 -2.21 0.11
CA ARG A 42 -13.79 -2.83 -1.09
C ARG A 42 -14.20 -4.29 -1.31
N ARG A 43 -14.55 -5.03 -0.25
CA ARG A 43 -15.10 -6.39 -0.39
C ARG A 43 -16.52 -6.38 -0.95
N ILE A 44 -17.31 -5.36 -0.61
CA ILE A 44 -18.69 -5.18 -1.08
C ILE A 44 -18.71 -4.58 -2.49
N LEU A 45 -17.86 -3.59 -2.71
CA LEU A 45 -17.73 -2.84 -3.96
C LEU A 45 -16.30 -3.00 -4.52
N PRO A 46 -15.97 -4.15 -5.13
CA PRO A 46 -14.64 -4.40 -5.68
C PRO A 46 -14.31 -3.40 -6.79
N ILE A 47 -13.05 -2.98 -6.84
CA ILE A 47 -12.55 -2.15 -7.93
C ILE A 47 -12.30 -3.06 -9.13
N VAL A 48 -13.01 -2.81 -10.23
CA VAL A 48 -12.99 -3.61 -11.46
C VAL A 48 -12.67 -2.72 -12.65
N GLU A 49 -12.07 -3.28 -13.68
CA GLU A 49 -11.73 -2.54 -14.92
C GLU A 49 -12.99 -2.09 -15.65
N ASN A 50 -13.92 -3.02 -15.87
CA ASN A 50 -15.21 -2.72 -16.50
C ASN A 50 -16.29 -2.44 -15.45
N ARG A 51 -16.47 -1.16 -15.10
CA ARG A 51 -17.41 -0.71 -14.06
C ARG A 51 -18.88 -0.88 -14.44
N ARG A 52 -19.17 -1.07 -15.74
CA ARG A 52 -20.54 -1.18 -16.28
C ARG A 52 -20.98 -2.63 -16.43
N GLU A 53 -20.09 -3.59 -16.29
CA GLU A 53 -20.44 -5.00 -16.37
C GLU A 53 -21.26 -5.45 -15.16
N PRO A 54 -22.40 -6.12 -15.33
CA PRO A 54 -23.23 -6.59 -14.22
C PRO A 54 -22.63 -7.86 -13.59
N ILE A 55 -21.78 -7.67 -12.58
CA ILE A 55 -21.07 -8.76 -11.89
C ILE A 55 -21.33 -8.83 -10.39
N ILE A 56 -21.94 -7.79 -9.80
CA ILE A 56 -22.21 -7.73 -8.36
C ILE A 56 -23.60 -8.26 -8.09
N ASP A 57 -23.70 -9.27 -7.21
CA ASP A 57 -24.97 -9.81 -6.75
C ASP A 57 -25.73 -8.77 -5.91
N ALA A 58 -26.87 -8.32 -6.41
CA ALA A 58 -27.67 -7.28 -5.75
C ALA A 58 -28.23 -7.72 -4.40
N ARG A 59 -28.46 -9.02 -4.17
CA ARG A 59 -28.94 -9.53 -2.89
C ARG A 59 -27.83 -9.51 -1.84
N LYS A 60 -26.62 -9.94 -2.21
CA LYS A 60 -25.47 -9.83 -1.33
C LYS A 60 -25.12 -8.38 -1.00
N LEU A 61 -25.26 -7.49 -1.99
CA LEU A 61 -25.13 -6.06 -1.77
C LEU A 61 -26.17 -5.56 -0.76
N TRP A 62 -27.45 -5.90 -0.95
CA TRP A 62 -28.54 -5.52 -0.05
C TRP A 62 -28.31 -5.98 1.38
N GLU A 63 -27.82 -7.23 1.55
CA GLU A 63 -27.45 -7.76 2.88
C GLU A 63 -26.27 -6.95 3.48
N ALA A 64 -25.27 -6.65 2.68
CA ALA A 64 -24.05 -5.97 3.09
C ALA A 64 -24.26 -4.49 3.45
N ILE A 65 -25.31 -3.85 2.91
CA ILE A 65 -25.67 -2.46 3.20
C ILE A 65 -26.78 -2.32 4.25
N GLY A 66 -27.00 -3.36 5.07
CA GLY A 66 -27.92 -3.29 6.22
C GLY A 66 -29.38 -3.57 5.90
N ARG A 67 -29.69 -4.23 4.78
CA ARG A 67 -31.05 -4.65 4.38
C ARG A 67 -32.05 -3.49 4.34
N PRO A 68 -31.80 -2.40 3.62
CA PRO A 68 -32.73 -1.30 3.52
C PRO A 68 -34.13 -1.80 3.05
N GLU A 69 -35.19 -1.15 3.52
CA GLU A 69 -36.61 -1.54 3.27
C GLU A 69 -37.02 -2.90 3.86
N GLY A 70 -36.18 -3.57 4.64
CA GLY A 70 -36.47 -4.83 5.32
C GLY A 70 -36.63 -6.05 4.43
N LYS A 71 -37.18 -5.91 3.21
CA LYS A 71 -37.33 -7.00 2.24
C LYS A 71 -36.67 -6.66 0.91
N PHE A 72 -35.94 -7.60 0.35
CA PHE A 72 -35.25 -7.41 -0.94
C PHE A 72 -36.17 -7.00 -2.08
N ALA A 73 -37.37 -7.60 -2.17
CA ALA A 73 -38.35 -7.26 -3.19
C ALA A 73 -38.89 -5.84 -3.05
N ASP A 74 -39.12 -5.38 -1.83
CA ASP A 74 -39.57 -4.00 -1.55
C ASP A 74 -38.45 -3.00 -1.90
N TRP A 75 -37.20 -3.32 -1.56
CA TRP A 75 -36.06 -2.50 -1.92
C TRP A 75 -35.88 -2.35 -3.45
N ILE A 76 -35.95 -3.46 -4.19
CA ILE A 76 -35.86 -3.42 -5.67
C ILE A 76 -37.02 -2.65 -6.28
N SER A 77 -38.25 -2.75 -5.76
CA SER A 77 -39.43 -2.13 -6.35
C SER A 77 -39.62 -0.66 -5.95
N ARG A 78 -39.30 -0.31 -4.70
CA ARG A 78 -39.55 1.02 -4.12
C ARG A 78 -38.26 1.82 -3.90
N GLY A 79 -37.38 1.35 -3.05
CA GLY A 79 -36.18 2.09 -2.63
C GLY A 79 -35.17 2.30 -3.78
N ALA A 80 -34.91 1.25 -4.53
CA ALA A 80 -33.94 1.26 -5.63
C ALA A 80 -34.59 1.31 -7.03
N GLY A 81 -35.92 1.22 -7.12
CA GLY A 81 -36.63 0.90 -8.35
C GLY A 81 -36.41 1.87 -9.51
N GLU A 82 -36.24 3.15 -9.26
CA GLU A 82 -35.95 4.14 -10.30
C GLU A 82 -34.53 3.96 -10.85
N LEU A 83 -33.55 3.77 -9.97
CA LEU A 83 -32.17 3.50 -10.39
C LEU A 83 -32.06 2.19 -11.16
N PHE A 84 -32.70 1.12 -10.68
CA PHE A 84 -32.71 -0.17 -11.39
C PHE A 84 -33.21 0.01 -12.82
N ARG A 85 -34.38 0.64 -13.04
CA ARG A 85 -34.94 0.89 -14.37
C ARG A 85 -34.04 1.75 -15.25
N ARG A 86 -33.34 2.73 -14.65
CA ARG A 86 -32.41 3.60 -15.38
C ARG A 86 -31.19 2.82 -15.87
N PHE A 87 -30.64 1.93 -15.05
CA PHE A 87 -29.46 1.14 -15.37
C PHE A 87 -29.78 -0.10 -16.21
N GLU A 88 -30.96 -0.68 -16.06
CA GLU A 88 -31.47 -1.75 -16.92
C GLU A 88 -31.51 -1.31 -18.39
N LYS A 89 -31.98 -0.09 -18.66
CA LYS A 89 -31.94 0.51 -20.01
C LYS A 89 -30.53 0.63 -20.60
N LYS A 90 -29.50 0.61 -19.77
CA LYS A 90 -28.09 0.68 -20.17
C LYS A 90 -27.41 -0.70 -20.23
N SER A 91 -28.16 -1.77 -20.05
CA SER A 91 -27.63 -3.15 -19.95
C SER A 91 -26.65 -3.36 -18.79
N GLU A 92 -26.77 -2.57 -17.73
CA GLU A 92 -25.94 -2.65 -16.52
C GLU A 92 -26.60 -3.48 -15.40
N VAL A 93 -27.75 -4.10 -15.70
CA VAL A 93 -28.48 -5.04 -14.85
C VAL A 93 -28.73 -6.30 -15.62
N SER A 94 -28.45 -7.44 -15.00
CA SER A 94 -28.78 -8.77 -15.53
C SER A 94 -29.67 -9.50 -14.53
N GLN A 95 -30.82 -9.99 -15.00
CA GLN A 95 -31.76 -10.77 -14.20
C GLN A 95 -31.51 -12.26 -14.42
N HIS A 96 -31.50 -13.03 -13.34
CA HIS A 96 -31.49 -14.48 -13.42
C HIS A 96 -32.50 -15.10 -12.47
N VAL A 97 -33.05 -16.24 -12.87
CA VAL A 97 -34.06 -16.97 -12.11
C VAL A 97 -33.44 -18.19 -11.50
N THR A 98 -33.39 -18.23 -10.18
CA THR A 98 -32.93 -19.40 -9.42
C THR A 98 -34.14 -20.31 -9.14
N ARG A 99 -34.12 -21.55 -9.68
CA ARG A 99 -35.13 -22.56 -9.38
C ARG A 99 -34.96 -23.07 -7.94
N THR A 100 -36.00 -22.93 -7.14
CA THR A 100 -36.07 -23.45 -5.77
C THR A 100 -37.20 -24.49 -5.69
N LYS A 101 -37.31 -25.25 -4.57
CA LYS A 101 -38.38 -26.20 -4.34
C LYS A 101 -39.80 -25.58 -4.25
N GLY A 102 -39.88 -24.23 -4.23
CA GLY A 102 -41.10 -23.43 -4.20
C GLY A 102 -41.18 -22.45 -5.38
N ARG A 103 -41.69 -21.24 -5.11
CA ARG A 103 -41.76 -20.18 -6.13
C ARG A 103 -40.33 -19.82 -6.61
N PRO A 104 -40.09 -19.75 -7.90
CA PRO A 104 -38.80 -19.34 -8.45
C PRO A 104 -38.36 -18.00 -7.89
N ARG A 105 -37.09 -17.91 -7.52
CA ARG A 105 -36.49 -16.70 -6.96
C ARG A 105 -35.84 -15.89 -8.08
N ILE A 106 -36.15 -14.62 -8.12
CA ILE A 106 -35.52 -13.67 -9.05
C ILE A 106 -34.36 -13.00 -8.31
N ASP A 107 -33.17 -13.10 -8.87
CA ASP A 107 -31.96 -12.45 -8.41
C ASP A 107 -31.39 -11.55 -9.53
N TYR A 108 -30.61 -10.56 -9.16
CA TYR A 108 -30.06 -9.58 -10.09
C TYR A 108 -28.55 -9.48 -9.92
N LEU A 109 -27.84 -9.42 -11.04
CA LEU A 109 -26.48 -8.93 -11.07
C LEU A 109 -26.53 -7.47 -11.53
N VAL A 110 -25.75 -6.63 -10.87
CA VAL A 110 -25.69 -5.20 -11.14
C VAL A 110 -24.25 -4.76 -11.41
N SER A 111 -24.11 -3.67 -12.17
CA SER A 111 -22.81 -3.05 -12.41
C SER A 111 -22.25 -2.45 -11.11
N ARG A 112 -20.93 -2.25 -11.08
CA ARG A 112 -20.27 -1.58 -9.94
C ARG A 112 -20.81 -0.16 -9.74
N ASP A 113 -21.09 0.55 -10.82
CA ASP A 113 -21.61 1.92 -10.76
C ASP A 113 -23.01 1.97 -10.16
N LEU A 114 -23.89 1.03 -10.55
CA LEU A 114 -25.21 0.91 -9.91
C LEU A 114 -25.08 0.50 -8.45
N ALA A 115 -24.26 -0.52 -8.14
CA ALA A 115 -24.04 -0.99 -6.79
C ALA A 115 -23.53 0.14 -5.84
N ALA A 116 -22.62 0.97 -6.32
CA ALA A 116 -22.11 2.11 -5.56
C ALA A 116 -23.20 3.14 -5.26
N GLN A 117 -24.04 3.50 -6.26
CA GLN A 117 -25.14 4.45 -6.06
C GLN A 117 -26.19 3.89 -5.09
N LEU A 118 -26.54 2.61 -5.21
CA LEU A 118 -27.47 1.94 -4.31
C LEU A 118 -26.96 1.92 -2.87
N ALA A 119 -25.69 1.64 -2.68
CA ALA A 119 -25.06 1.61 -1.36
C ALA A 119 -24.99 3.01 -0.75
N MET A 120 -24.64 4.05 -1.52
CA MET A 120 -24.64 5.43 -1.03
C MET A 120 -26.04 5.96 -0.68
N MET A 121 -27.09 5.49 -1.36
CA MET A 121 -28.47 5.89 -1.08
C MET A 121 -29.05 5.17 0.15
N ALA A 122 -28.48 4.08 0.59
CA ALA A 122 -28.99 3.33 1.73
C ALA A 122 -28.95 4.19 3.00
N ASN A 123 -30.12 4.36 3.65
CA ASN A 123 -30.23 5.06 4.93
C ASN A 123 -29.99 4.08 6.09
N THR A 124 -28.79 3.55 6.16
CA THR A 124 -28.29 2.58 7.13
C THR A 124 -26.89 2.98 7.57
N ASP A 125 -26.40 2.41 8.67
CA ASP A 125 -25.05 2.67 9.16
C ASP A 125 -24.01 2.17 8.13
N GLU A 126 -24.27 1.04 7.48
CA GLU A 126 -23.43 0.51 6.42
C GLU A 126 -23.44 1.40 5.16
N GLY A 127 -24.59 2.00 4.83
CA GLY A 127 -24.68 3.02 3.79
C GLY A 127 -23.87 4.27 4.13
N GLN A 128 -23.86 4.68 5.41
CA GLN A 128 -23.00 5.75 5.90
C GLN A 128 -21.51 5.39 5.74
N MET A 129 -21.11 4.17 6.12
CA MET A 129 -19.75 3.67 5.91
C MET A 129 -19.31 3.75 4.43
N VAL A 130 -20.21 3.47 3.50
CA VAL A 130 -19.91 3.56 2.06
C VAL A 130 -19.71 5.02 1.63
N ARG A 131 -20.50 5.96 2.14
CA ARG A 131 -20.30 7.39 1.85
C ARG A 131 -18.95 7.90 2.37
N GLU A 132 -18.61 7.57 3.61
CA GLU A 132 -17.33 7.91 4.22
C GLU A 132 -16.15 7.28 3.48
N TYR A 133 -16.30 6.03 3.03
CA TYR A 133 -15.30 5.38 2.20
C TYR A 133 -14.96 6.16 0.93
N PHE A 134 -15.95 6.72 0.24
CA PHE A 134 -15.67 7.50 -0.98
C PHE A 134 -14.89 8.79 -0.67
N LEU A 135 -15.14 9.44 0.47
CA LEU A 135 -14.35 10.58 0.94
C LEU A 135 -12.92 10.18 1.31
N ASP A 136 -12.77 9.10 2.10
CA ASP A 136 -11.46 8.55 2.46
C ASP A 136 -10.66 8.13 1.21
N MET A 137 -11.33 7.61 0.16
CA MET A 137 -10.67 7.21 -1.08
C MET A 137 -10.16 8.39 -1.89
N GLU A 138 -10.86 9.50 -1.92
CA GLU A 138 -10.38 10.74 -2.55
C GLU A 138 -9.09 11.20 -1.88
N GLU A 139 -9.08 11.25 -0.55
CA GLU A 139 -7.89 11.61 0.21
C GLU A 139 -6.75 10.59 0.03
N ALA A 140 -7.07 9.29 -0.04
CA ALA A 140 -6.08 8.24 -0.27
C ALA A 140 -5.39 8.39 -1.63
N ILE A 141 -6.11 8.78 -2.67
CA ILE A 141 -5.53 9.05 -3.99
C ILE A 141 -4.51 10.20 -3.91
N ILE A 142 -4.87 11.29 -3.21
CA ILE A 142 -3.99 12.46 -3.04
C ILE A 142 -2.74 12.07 -2.25
N ARG A 143 -2.90 11.36 -1.13
CA ARG A 143 -1.78 10.91 -0.31
C ARG A 143 -0.88 9.92 -1.05
N LEU A 144 -1.43 8.96 -1.78
CA LEU A 144 -0.68 8.03 -2.62
C LEU A 144 0.10 8.74 -3.72
N ALA A 145 -0.51 9.72 -4.38
CA ALA A 145 0.15 10.50 -5.44
C ALA A 145 1.39 11.25 -4.93
N ARG A 146 1.43 11.62 -3.66
CA ARG A 146 2.61 12.24 -3.02
C ARG A 146 3.63 11.20 -2.58
N HIS A 147 3.18 10.11 -1.95
CA HIS A 147 4.04 9.09 -1.35
C HIS A 147 4.77 8.23 -2.40
N GLN A 148 4.09 7.82 -3.45
CA GLN A 148 4.62 6.88 -4.45
C GLN A 148 5.87 7.37 -5.20
N PRO A 149 5.98 8.63 -5.64
CA PRO A 149 7.19 9.10 -6.31
C PRO A 149 8.43 9.04 -5.42
N ILE A 150 8.30 9.40 -4.14
CA ILE A 150 9.40 9.39 -3.17
C ILE A 150 9.88 7.95 -2.97
N ARG A 151 8.94 7.03 -2.75
CA ARG A 151 9.23 5.61 -2.57
C ARG A 151 9.85 4.99 -3.83
N ALA A 152 9.35 5.33 -5.02
CA ALA A 152 9.90 4.85 -6.28
C ALA A 152 11.31 5.36 -6.52
N ASN A 153 11.59 6.63 -6.23
CA ASN A 153 12.93 7.21 -6.31
C ASN A 153 13.92 6.46 -5.42
N LEU A 154 13.56 6.24 -4.14
CA LEU A 154 14.39 5.50 -3.19
C LEU A 154 14.74 4.09 -3.67
N LEU A 155 13.74 3.34 -4.14
CA LEU A 155 13.89 1.92 -4.47
C LEU A 155 14.51 1.67 -5.85
N VAL A 156 14.44 2.62 -6.76
CA VAL A 156 14.96 2.47 -8.13
C VAL A 156 16.22 3.30 -8.33
N GLN A 157 16.18 4.59 -8.07
CA GLN A 157 17.30 5.47 -8.38
C GLN A 157 18.40 5.37 -7.33
N VAL A 158 18.10 5.69 -6.07
CA VAL A 158 19.12 5.78 -5.01
C VAL A 158 19.72 4.41 -4.68
N ASP A 159 18.92 3.34 -4.67
CA ASP A 159 19.44 1.98 -4.47
C ASP A 159 20.35 1.53 -5.63
N ASN A 160 20.02 1.85 -6.87
CA ASN A 160 20.87 1.52 -8.02
C ASN A 160 22.21 2.31 -7.97
N GLU A 161 22.16 3.57 -7.60
CA GLU A 161 23.37 4.39 -7.42
C GLU A 161 24.27 3.83 -6.32
N LEU A 162 23.70 3.42 -5.18
CA LEU A 162 24.46 2.76 -4.12
C LEU A 162 25.08 1.44 -4.59
N THR A 163 24.29 0.59 -5.26
CA THR A 163 24.78 -0.69 -5.81
C THR A 163 25.94 -0.48 -6.79
N HIS A 164 25.84 0.51 -7.67
CA HIS A 164 26.90 0.86 -8.60
C HIS A 164 28.16 1.37 -7.87
N ALA A 165 27.99 2.26 -6.88
CA ALA A 165 29.10 2.81 -6.11
C ALA A 165 29.85 1.72 -5.32
N THR A 166 29.13 0.84 -4.63
CA THR A 166 29.71 -0.24 -3.82
C THR A 166 30.44 -1.28 -4.69
N ARG A 167 29.89 -1.60 -5.87
CA ARG A 167 30.57 -2.49 -6.84
C ARG A 167 31.85 -1.86 -7.37
N LYS A 168 31.84 -0.56 -7.70
CA LYS A 168 33.02 0.16 -8.17
C LYS A 168 34.12 0.16 -7.11
N GLN A 169 33.81 0.49 -5.86
CA GLN A 169 34.78 0.47 -4.75
C GLN A 169 35.34 -0.92 -4.48
N ALA A 170 34.47 -1.96 -4.42
CA ALA A 170 34.93 -3.34 -4.25
C ALA A 170 35.81 -3.80 -5.41
N GLY A 171 35.54 -3.36 -6.63
CA GLY A 171 36.36 -3.62 -7.80
C GLY A 171 37.74 -2.95 -7.75
N ILE A 172 37.83 -1.71 -7.22
CA ILE A 172 39.11 -1.02 -6.98
C ILE A 172 39.92 -1.79 -5.93
N ALA A 173 39.33 -2.12 -4.78
CA ALA A 173 39.98 -2.90 -3.74
C ALA A 173 40.49 -4.27 -4.22
N ALA A 174 39.77 -4.88 -5.17
CA ALA A 174 40.21 -6.12 -5.80
C ALA A 174 41.44 -5.92 -6.77
N LYS A 175 41.51 -4.78 -7.44
CA LYS A 175 42.69 -4.42 -8.28
C LYS A 175 43.92 -4.15 -7.46
N GLU A 176 43.73 -3.54 -6.28
CA GLU A 176 44.77 -3.24 -5.31
C GLU A 176 45.19 -4.45 -4.47
N GLY A 177 44.56 -5.62 -4.70
CA GLY A 177 44.89 -6.87 -3.98
C GLY A 177 44.35 -6.95 -2.55
N LEU A 178 43.54 -5.98 -2.14
CA LEU A 178 42.94 -5.92 -0.78
C LEU A 178 41.80 -6.93 -0.61
N VAL A 179 41.17 -7.35 -1.71
CA VAL A 179 40.03 -8.27 -1.74
C VAL A 179 40.19 -9.19 -2.94
N SER A 180 39.78 -10.49 -2.83
CA SER A 180 39.80 -11.39 -3.99
C SER A 180 38.72 -10.97 -5.00
N LYS A 181 38.96 -11.16 -6.30
CA LYS A 181 38.01 -10.86 -7.37
C LYS A 181 36.68 -11.62 -7.17
N GLN A 182 36.72 -12.83 -6.62
CA GLN A 182 35.55 -13.65 -6.35
C GLN A 182 34.70 -13.09 -5.20
N SER A 183 35.30 -12.32 -4.28
CA SER A 183 34.61 -11.71 -3.12
C SER A 183 33.95 -10.35 -3.42
N VAL A 184 34.19 -9.77 -4.61
CA VAL A 184 33.65 -8.45 -4.98
C VAL A 184 32.11 -8.36 -4.79
N PRO A 185 31.28 -9.32 -5.21
CA PRO A 185 29.84 -9.25 -5.00
C PRO A 185 29.44 -9.26 -3.51
N THR A 186 30.12 -10.06 -2.70
CA THR A 186 29.87 -10.19 -1.26
C THR A 186 30.24 -8.91 -0.51
N VAL A 187 31.40 -8.32 -0.83
CA VAL A 187 31.88 -7.07 -0.25
C VAL A 187 30.94 -5.91 -0.64
N SER A 188 30.53 -5.85 -1.92
CA SER A 188 29.57 -4.86 -2.38
C SER A 188 28.27 -4.93 -1.61
N LEU A 189 27.68 -6.11 -1.47
CA LEU A 189 26.44 -6.32 -0.73
C LEU A 189 26.57 -5.97 0.77
N ALA A 190 27.72 -6.30 1.38
CA ALA A 190 28.00 -5.94 2.76
C ALA A 190 28.04 -4.40 2.96
N ASN A 191 28.68 -3.70 2.01
CA ASN A 191 28.73 -2.23 2.04
C ASN A 191 27.34 -1.60 1.83
N GLU A 192 26.51 -2.13 0.92
CA GLU A 192 25.13 -1.68 0.77
C GLU A 192 24.34 -1.80 2.08
N LYS A 193 24.41 -2.96 2.72
CA LYS A 193 23.74 -3.19 4.02
C LYS A 193 24.24 -2.24 5.10
N ARG A 194 25.55 -1.97 5.14
CA ARG A 194 26.16 -1.04 6.11
C ARG A 194 25.65 0.38 5.92
N ILE A 195 25.62 0.91 4.70
CA ILE A 195 25.11 2.26 4.41
C ILE A 195 23.62 2.37 4.75
N LYS A 196 22.80 1.38 4.35
CA LYS A 196 21.38 1.35 4.68
C LYS A 196 21.11 1.33 6.20
N SER A 197 21.89 0.52 6.93
CA SER A 197 21.79 0.47 8.39
C SER A 197 22.31 1.75 9.07
N LEU A 198 23.32 2.39 8.49
CA LEU A 198 23.85 3.66 8.97
C LEU A 198 22.80 4.77 8.88
N VAL A 199 22.15 4.92 7.73
CA VAL A 199 21.08 5.91 7.52
C VAL A 199 19.94 5.70 8.51
N CYS A 200 19.52 4.44 8.73
CA CYS A 200 18.50 4.10 9.70
C CYS A 200 18.94 4.56 11.12
N ARG A 201 20.16 4.23 11.51
CA ARG A 201 20.68 4.58 12.85
C ARG A 201 20.81 6.08 13.07
N ILE A 202 21.23 6.83 12.06
CA ILE A 202 21.33 8.29 12.17
C ILE A 202 19.95 8.92 12.37
N LEU A 203 18.94 8.47 11.64
CA LEU A 203 17.62 9.06 11.70
C LEU A 203 16.79 8.63 12.91
N THR A 204 17.01 7.42 13.43
CA THR A 204 16.13 6.80 14.42
C THR A 204 16.83 6.37 15.71
N GLY A 205 18.17 6.46 15.79
CA GLY A 205 18.95 5.84 16.85
C GLY A 205 19.06 4.31 16.77
N HIS A 206 18.29 3.64 15.91
CA HIS A 206 18.19 2.18 15.81
C HIS A 206 18.80 1.65 14.51
N SER A 207 19.34 0.44 14.55
CA SER A 207 19.77 -0.26 13.34
C SER A 207 18.54 -0.71 12.51
N ALA A 208 18.75 -0.99 11.22
CA ALA A 208 17.68 -1.48 10.36
C ALA A 208 17.10 -2.83 10.81
N SER A 209 17.87 -3.65 11.54
CA SER A 209 17.44 -4.92 12.12
C SER A 209 16.54 -4.69 13.32
N GLU A 210 16.97 -3.85 14.28
CA GLU A 210 16.21 -3.46 15.47
C GLU A 210 14.89 -2.81 15.07
N TRP A 211 14.91 -1.90 14.10
CA TRP A 211 13.69 -1.30 13.56
C TRP A 211 12.72 -2.37 13.04
N LYS A 212 13.21 -3.30 12.21
CA LYS A 212 12.38 -4.35 11.63
C LYS A 212 11.81 -5.31 12.68
N GLU A 213 12.57 -5.62 13.73
CA GLU A 213 12.10 -6.45 14.84
C GLU A 213 11.01 -5.77 15.63
N SER A 214 11.15 -4.46 15.92
CA SER A 214 10.20 -3.70 16.72
C SER A 214 8.94 -3.31 15.97
N VAL A 215 9.05 -2.88 14.70
CA VAL A 215 7.94 -2.36 13.89
C VAL A 215 7.33 -3.44 12.98
N GLY A 216 7.97 -4.62 12.85
CA GLY A 216 7.49 -5.71 11.98
C GLY A 216 7.78 -5.51 10.50
N GLN A 217 8.16 -4.31 10.06
CA GLN A 217 8.42 -3.95 8.67
C GLN A 217 9.78 -3.23 8.52
N SER A 218 10.32 -3.24 7.29
CA SER A 218 11.51 -2.44 7.01
C SER A 218 11.18 -0.95 7.11
N ILE A 219 12.14 -0.12 7.56
CA ILE A 219 11.96 1.32 7.73
C ILE A 219 11.33 2.00 6.49
N ARG A 220 11.75 1.67 5.28
CA ARG A 220 11.22 2.26 4.04
C ARG A 220 9.76 1.93 3.74
N ASN A 221 9.22 0.88 4.37
CA ASN A 221 7.85 0.45 4.17
C ASN A 221 6.91 0.91 5.28
N SER A 222 7.46 1.30 6.42
CA SER A 222 6.71 1.75 7.58
C SER A 222 6.59 3.28 7.68
N LEU A 223 7.55 4.04 7.13
CA LEU A 223 7.57 5.49 7.27
C LEU A 223 6.38 6.17 6.57
N ASN A 224 5.77 7.14 7.24
CA ASN A 224 4.82 8.07 6.66
C ASN A 224 5.49 8.95 5.59
N THR A 225 4.73 9.74 4.86
CA THR A 225 5.24 10.51 3.72
C THR A 225 6.32 11.51 4.14
N SER A 226 6.14 12.23 5.25
CA SER A 226 7.09 13.25 5.72
C SER A 226 8.42 12.62 6.15
N ASP A 227 8.36 11.54 6.93
CA ASP A 227 9.55 10.83 7.39
C ASP A 227 10.25 10.09 6.27
N LEU A 228 9.49 9.62 5.27
CA LEU A 228 10.06 9.02 4.07
C LEU A 228 10.81 10.06 3.20
N GLU A 229 10.33 11.29 3.12
CA GLU A 229 11.04 12.40 2.49
C GLU A 229 12.35 12.70 3.21
N LEU A 230 12.31 12.75 4.54
CA LEU A 230 13.51 12.95 5.36
C LEU A 230 14.51 11.81 5.15
N TYR A 231 14.03 10.57 5.21
CA TYR A 231 14.83 9.37 4.94
C TYR A 231 15.45 9.42 3.53
N SER A 232 14.67 9.82 2.51
CA SER A 232 15.15 9.93 1.13
C SER A 232 16.30 10.91 1.01
N ARG A 233 16.17 12.10 1.58
CA ARG A 233 17.25 13.13 1.57
C ARG A 233 18.50 12.65 2.31
N CYS A 234 18.34 12.06 3.48
CA CYS A 234 19.43 11.51 4.26
C CYS A 234 20.16 10.39 3.49
N TYR A 235 19.40 9.49 2.88
CA TYR A 235 19.95 8.37 2.14
C TYR A 235 20.70 8.81 0.87
N ASP A 236 20.16 9.75 0.11
CA ASP A 236 20.79 10.32 -1.08
C ASP A 236 22.11 11.03 -0.73
N MET A 237 22.12 11.79 0.36
CA MET A 237 23.34 12.40 0.89
C MET A 237 24.41 11.36 1.27
N ALA A 238 24.01 10.28 2.00
CA ALA A 238 24.94 9.22 2.36
C ALA A 238 25.53 8.52 1.14
N VAL A 239 24.72 8.25 0.12
CA VAL A 239 25.18 7.64 -1.13
C VAL A 239 26.12 8.58 -1.89
N SER A 240 25.83 9.87 -1.92
CA SER A 240 26.66 10.88 -2.58
C SER A 240 28.03 11.02 -1.91
N LEU A 241 28.09 11.08 -0.57
CA LEU A 241 29.35 11.10 0.18
C LEU A 241 30.17 9.82 -0.04
N PHE A 242 29.49 8.67 0.00
CA PHE A 242 30.13 7.39 -0.27
C PHE A 242 30.71 7.30 -1.70
N ARG A 243 30.00 7.83 -2.70
CA ARG A 243 30.49 7.93 -4.09
C ARG A 243 31.69 8.86 -4.22
N ALA A 244 31.76 9.92 -3.42
CA ALA A 244 32.90 10.83 -3.37
C ALA A 244 34.16 10.20 -2.75
N GLY A 245 34.04 9.02 -2.14
CA GLY A 245 35.13 8.28 -1.52
C GLY A 245 35.28 8.52 -0.01
N CYS A 246 34.29 9.18 0.61
CA CYS A 246 34.31 9.39 2.05
C CYS A 246 34.24 8.04 2.80
N THR A 247 35.00 7.95 3.88
CA THR A 247 34.98 6.83 4.81
C THR A 247 33.64 6.81 5.57
N LYS A 248 33.34 5.70 6.22
CA LYS A 248 32.13 5.56 7.04
C LYS A 248 32.08 6.64 8.12
N ASP A 249 33.20 6.94 8.77
CA ASP A 249 33.25 7.89 9.89
C ASP A 249 33.07 9.33 9.41
N GLU A 250 33.62 9.68 8.25
CA GLU A 250 33.39 10.97 7.58
C GLU A 250 31.92 11.13 7.17
N VAL A 251 31.28 10.07 6.66
CA VAL A 251 29.84 10.07 6.33
C VAL A 251 29.02 10.30 7.60
N ILE A 252 29.35 9.62 8.71
CA ILE A 252 28.67 9.80 10.00
C ILE A 252 28.83 11.25 10.49
N GLN A 253 30.04 11.77 10.54
CA GLN A 253 30.30 13.13 11.00
C GLN A 253 29.58 14.18 10.16
N SER A 254 29.59 14.01 8.84
CA SER A 254 28.91 14.93 7.92
C SER A 254 27.38 14.92 8.07
N MET A 255 26.82 13.79 8.50
CA MET A 255 25.36 13.60 8.64
C MET A 255 24.85 13.87 10.06
N LEU A 256 25.69 13.68 11.09
CA LEU A 256 25.38 14.04 12.48
C LEU A 256 25.40 15.55 12.73
N ALA A 257 26.11 16.33 11.89
CA ALA A 257 26.06 17.78 11.92
C ALA A 257 24.67 18.26 11.47
N PRO A 258 23.95 18.85 12.22
CA PRO A 258 22.81 18.92 13.11
C PRO A 258 21.42 18.62 12.51
N SER A 259 21.29 18.07 11.30
CA SER A 259 19.98 18.08 10.61
C SER A 259 19.22 16.76 10.64
N PHE A 260 19.88 15.63 10.87
CA PHE A 260 19.29 14.31 10.67
C PHE A 260 19.20 13.43 11.93
N ALA A 261 19.98 13.71 12.98
CA ALA A 261 20.06 12.83 14.13
C ALA A 261 18.72 12.74 14.89
N ASP A 262 18.28 11.52 15.15
CA ASP A 262 17.11 11.17 15.99
C ASP A 262 15.82 11.93 15.64
N ARG A 263 15.60 12.18 14.34
CA ARG A 263 14.43 12.92 13.85
C ARG A 263 13.18 12.06 13.72
N ILE A 264 13.34 10.75 13.64
CA ILE A 264 12.24 9.79 13.49
C ILE A 264 12.19 8.96 14.76
N LYS A 265 11.10 9.06 15.50
CA LYS A 265 10.92 8.31 16.75
C LYS A 265 10.28 6.96 16.45
N ILE A 266 10.88 5.88 16.95
CA ILE A 266 10.36 4.53 16.73
C ILE A 266 9.00 4.33 17.42
N GLU A 267 8.75 5.04 18.53
CA GLU A 267 7.52 4.98 19.31
C GLU A 267 6.29 5.34 18.47
N ASP A 268 6.45 6.26 17.50
CA ASP A 268 5.37 6.68 16.60
C ASP A 268 4.93 5.56 15.65
N TYR A 269 5.73 4.50 15.53
CA TYR A 269 5.52 3.36 14.65
C TYR A 269 5.23 2.03 15.37
N LEU A 270 5.42 1.95 16.69
CA LEU A 270 5.16 0.74 17.48
C LEU A 270 3.69 0.42 17.64
N ALA A 271 2.83 1.43 17.69
CA ALA A 271 1.39 1.27 17.84
C ALA A 271 0.73 0.48 16.69
N HIS A 272 1.40 0.37 15.55
CA HIS A 272 0.91 -0.31 14.34
C HIS A 272 1.43 -1.74 14.17
N ALA A 273 2.28 -2.21 15.09
CA ALA A 273 2.91 -3.53 15.01
C ALA A 273 2.13 -4.65 15.71
N THR A 274 1.06 -4.31 16.44
CA THR A 274 0.38 -5.24 17.39
C THR A 274 -0.94 -5.82 16.88
N ASP A 275 -1.25 -5.74 15.57
CA ASP A 275 -2.47 -6.35 14.99
C ASP A 275 -2.16 -7.31 13.84
#